data_3e078f0e7bae87f0d691b9f8b2fbfa27
#
_entry.id   3e078f0e7bae87f0d691b9f8b2fbfa27
#
_cell.length_a   1.000
_cell.length_b   1.000
_cell.length_c   1.000
_cell.angle_alpha   90.00
_cell.angle_beta   90.00
_cell.angle_gamma   90.00
#
_symmetry.space_group_name_H-M   'P 1'
#
loop_
_entity.id
_entity.type
_entity.pdbx_description
1 polymer ?
#
loop_
_entity_poly.entity_id
_entity_poly.type
_entity_poly.pdbx_seq_one_letter_code
_entity_poly.pdbx_strand_id
1 'polypeptide(L)'
;MGPAGTPSLDRERIRELIAREEAVLDERTGGSGALYHRANQVLSAGVASSYQVRDPWPIYLERGEGPVVWDVDGNRMWDFHNGFGSMVQGHAHPAIGAAIQDRYAKGTHFAAPTEDAIAVAEELARRWGLPQWRYTNSGSESTMDAIRIARAFTGRDTVMKIFGSYHGHHDTVMVSIGVE
;
A
#
# COMPACT_ATOMS: atom_id res chain seq x y z
N MET A 1 14.16 32.26 35.34
CA MET A 1 13.36 31.04 35.27
C MET A 1 13.87 30.24 34.08
N GLY A 2 14.64 29.18 34.33
CA GLY A 2 15.11 28.27 33.28
C GLY A 2 13.94 27.44 32.73
N PRO A 3 14.03 26.90 31.50
CA PRO A 3 12.96 26.09 30.95
C PRO A 3 12.80 24.83 31.83
N ALA A 4 11.55 24.53 32.20
CA ALA A 4 11.23 23.30 32.90
C ALA A 4 11.76 22.11 32.10
N GLY A 5 12.62 21.29 32.73
CA GLY A 5 13.24 20.14 32.10
C GLY A 5 12.17 19.22 31.50
N THR A 6 12.37 18.78 30.29
CA THR A 6 11.52 17.78 29.65
C THR A 6 11.43 16.56 30.60
N PRO A 7 10.24 16.09 30.98
CA PRO A 7 10.13 14.92 31.86
C PRO A 7 10.87 13.73 31.25
N SER A 8 11.74 13.10 32.01
CA SER A 8 12.44 11.90 31.57
C SER A 8 11.44 10.78 31.33
N LEU A 9 11.50 10.16 30.17
CA LEU A 9 10.67 9.00 29.86
C LEU A 9 11.02 7.84 30.80
N ASP A 10 10.02 7.27 31.46
CA ASP A 10 10.17 6.05 32.24
C ASP A 10 10.32 4.83 31.30
N ARG A 11 11.57 4.49 31.05
CA ARG A 11 11.92 3.40 30.11
C ARG A 11 11.54 2.02 30.65
N GLU A 12 11.47 1.83 31.95
CA GLU A 12 11.04 0.57 32.56
C GLU A 12 9.55 0.37 32.37
N ARG A 13 8.77 1.40 32.65
CA ARG A 13 7.33 1.40 32.40
C ARG A 13 6.97 1.19 30.94
N ILE A 14 7.75 1.78 30.01
CA ILE A 14 7.56 1.55 28.56
C ILE A 14 7.78 0.08 28.22
N ARG A 15 8.84 -0.55 28.72
CA ARG A 15 9.13 -1.98 28.47
C ARG A 15 8.02 -2.89 28.99
N GLU A 16 7.53 -2.63 30.22
CA GLU A 16 6.39 -3.38 30.77
C GLU A 16 5.14 -3.26 29.90
N LEU A 17 4.83 -2.06 29.43
CA LEU A 17 3.68 -1.84 28.55
C LEU A 17 3.84 -2.55 27.20
N ILE A 18 5.02 -2.49 26.60
CA ILE A 18 5.32 -3.21 25.34
C ILE A 18 5.11 -4.71 25.55
N ALA A 19 5.74 -5.32 26.56
CA ALA A 19 5.61 -6.75 26.82
C ALA A 19 4.16 -7.19 27.06
N ARG A 20 3.36 -6.35 27.73
CA ARG A 20 1.93 -6.60 27.92
C ARG A 20 1.15 -6.60 26.61
N GLU A 21 1.38 -5.60 25.76
CA GLU A 21 0.68 -5.47 24.48
C GLU A 21 1.12 -6.58 23.49
N GLU A 22 2.39 -6.96 23.49
CA GLU A 22 2.91 -8.10 22.71
C GLU A 22 2.22 -9.41 23.13
N ALA A 23 2.11 -9.69 24.44
CA ALA A 23 1.42 -10.89 24.93
C ALA A 23 -0.06 -10.92 24.50
N VAL A 24 -0.75 -9.78 24.54
CA VAL A 24 -2.14 -9.66 24.07
C VAL A 24 -2.23 -9.88 22.56
N LEU A 25 -1.26 -9.37 21.79
CA LEU A 25 -1.22 -9.55 20.35
C LEU A 25 -1.04 -11.03 20.00
N ASP A 26 -0.08 -11.71 20.62
CA ASP A 26 0.20 -13.13 20.42
C ASP A 26 -1.02 -14.00 20.71
N GLU A 27 -1.70 -13.76 21.84
CA GLU A 27 -2.92 -14.47 22.21
C GLU A 27 -4.05 -14.29 21.19
N ARG A 28 -4.18 -13.09 20.62
CA ARG A 28 -5.29 -12.74 19.73
C ARG A 28 -5.04 -13.07 18.25
N THR A 29 -3.82 -13.36 17.85
CA THR A 29 -3.42 -13.50 16.43
C THR A 29 -2.71 -14.82 16.12
N GLY A 30 -3.05 -15.88 16.87
CA GLY A 30 -2.46 -17.21 16.68
C GLY A 30 -2.69 -17.81 15.29
N GLY A 31 -3.83 -17.54 14.64
CA GLY A 31 -4.12 -17.92 13.27
C GLY A 31 -3.21 -17.21 12.27
N SER A 32 -2.96 -15.91 12.46
CA SER A 32 -1.97 -15.17 11.67
C SER A 32 -0.56 -15.76 11.83
N GLY A 33 -0.17 -16.13 13.05
CA GLY A 33 1.10 -16.81 13.31
C GLY A 33 1.22 -18.14 12.57
N ALA A 34 0.18 -18.98 12.59
CA ALA A 34 0.15 -20.25 11.87
C ALA A 34 0.27 -20.05 10.34
N LEU A 35 -0.41 -19.06 9.79
CA LEU A 35 -0.30 -18.70 8.37
C LEU A 35 1.10 -18.19 8.03
N TYR A 36 1.70 -17.39 8.88
CA TYR A 36 3.06 -16.90 8.69
C TYR A 36 4.09 -18.04 8.67
N HIS A 37 3.99 -19.01 9.57
CA HIS A 37 4.84 -20.20 9.54
C HIS A 37 4.69 -21.00 8.24
N ARG A 38 3.47 -21.16 7.74
CA ARG A 38 3.21 -21.79 6.45
C ARG A 38 3.77 -20.97 5.29
N ALA A 39 3.60 -19.66 5.30
CA ALA A 39 4.07 -18.75 4.26
C ALA A 39 5.59 -18.76 4.13
N ASN A 40 6.35 -18.87 5.23
CA ASN A 40 7.81 -18.95 5.22
C ASN A 40 8.36 -20.17 4.46
N GLN A 41 7.54 -21.19 4.17
CA GLN A 41 7.97 -22.33 3.36
C GLN A 41 8.03 -21.98 1.86
N VAL A 42 7.32 -20.97 1.42
CA VAL A 42 7.13 -20.66 -0.01
C VAL A 42 7.29 -19.18 -0.37
N LEU A 43 7.32 -18.29 0.61
CA LEU A 43 7.48 -16.84 0.43
C LEU A 43 8.73 -16.36 1.17
N SER A 44 9.50 -15.50 0.54
CA SER A 44 10.63 -14.83 1.19
C SER A 44 10.14 -14.00 2.38
N ALA A 45 10.70 -14.23 3.58
CA ALA A 45 10.27 -13.63 4.83
C ALA A 45 8.75 -13.80 5.12
N GLY A 46 8.12 -14.86 4.60
CA GLY A 46 6.71 -15.18 4.83
C GLY A 46 5.69 -14.19 4.27
N VAL A 47 6.09 -13.26 3.41
CA VAL A 47 5.23 -12.18 2.89
C VAL A 47 5.35 -12.01 1.38
N ALA A 48 4.31 -11.47 0.75
CA ALA A 48 4.31 -11.18 -0.68
C ALA A 48 5.16 -9.95 -1.04
N SER A 49 5.33 -9.02 -0.10
CA SER A 49 6.15 -7.82 -0.29
C SER A 49 6.81 -7.39 1.02
N SER A 50 8.05 -6.92 0.93
CA SER A 50 8.91 -6.61 2.09
C SER A 50 8.30 -5.62 3.08
N TYR A 51 7.45 -4.69 2.62
CA TYR A 51 6.78 -3.74 3.52
C TYR A 51 5.75 -4.41 4.46
N GLN A 52 5.35 -5.65 4.17
CA GLN A 52 4.42 -6.44 5.00
C GLN A 52 5.11 -7.17 6.15
N VAL A 53 6.45 -7.23 6.15
CA VAL A 53 7.21 -7.86 7.25
C VAL A 53 6.90 -7.17 8.57
N ARG A 54 6.55 -7.94 9.59
CA ARG A 54 6.29 -7.49 10.97
C ARG A 54 6.77 -8.54 11.96
N ASP A 55 7.15 -8.09 13.14
CA ASP A 55 7.54 -8.93 14.26
C ASP A 55 6.39 -8.96 15.29
N PRO A 56 5.99 -10.11 15.83
CA PRO A 56 6.50 -11.46 15.56
C PRO A 56 6.01 -12.06 14.23
N TRP A 57 4.87 -11.60 13.71
CA TRP A 57 4.29 -11.96 12.41
C TRP A 57 3.36 -10.85 11.91
N PRO A 58 3.14 -10.75 10.59
CA PRO A 58 2.15 -9.85 10.03
C PRO A 58 0.73 -10.35 10.33
N ILE A 59 -0.22 -9.45 10.48
CA ILE A 59 -1.64 -9.79 10.59
C ILE A 59 -2.17 -10.18 9.21
N TYR A 60 -2.75 -11.37 9.11
CA TYR A 60 -3.38 -11.87 7.89
C TYR A 60 -4.86 -11.48 7.87
N LEU A 61 -5.23 -10.63 6.93
CA LEU A 61 -6.61 -10.18 6.76
C LEU A 61 -7.41 -11.20 5.94
N GLU A 62 -8.66 -11.44 6.34
CA GLU A 62 -9.58 -12.34 5.68
C GLU A 62 -10.62 -11.59 4.84
N ARG A 63 -11.17 -10.50 5.36
CA ARG A 63 -12.21 -9.73 4.67
C ARG A 63 -12.19 -8.26 5.06
N GLY A 64 -12.87 -7.45 4.24
CA GLY A 64 -13.11 -6.04 4.52
C GLY A 64 -14.49 -5.61 4.06
N GLU A 65 -15.09 -4.64 4.75
CA GLU A 65 -16.37 -4.03 4.40
C GLU A 65 -16.38 -2.56 4.81
N GLY A 66 -16.61 -1.67 3.87
CA GLY A 66 -16.51 -0.24 4.11
C GLY A 66 -15.13 0.13 4.72
N PRO A 67 -15.09 0.81 5.88
CA PRO A 67 -13.84 1.22 6.53
C PRO A 67 -13.28 0.16 7.51
N VAL A 68 -13.79 -1.05 7.52
CA VAL A 68 -13.48 -2.08 8.50
C VAL A 68 -12.87 -3.30 7.83
N VAL A 69 -11.88 -3.91 8.49
CA VAL A 69 -11.28 -5.19 8.10
C VAL A 69 -11.36 -6.18 9.26
N TRP A 70 -11.29 -7.45 8.92
CA TRP A 70 -11.19 -8.56 9.87
C TRP A 70 -9.99 -9.43 9.49
N ASP A 71 -9.24 -9.83 10.50
CA ASP A 71 -8.19 -10.80 10.32
C ASP A 71 -8.74 -12.25 10.34
N VAL A 72 -7.85 -13.20 10.11
CA VAL A 72 -8.16 -14.63 10.12
C VAL A 72 -8.53 -15.17 11.51
N ASP A 73 -8.24 -14.42 12.55
CA ASP A 73 -8.57 -14.72 13.94
C ASP A 73 -9.93 -14.10 14.35
N GLY A 74 -10.59 -13.36 13.44
CA GLY A 74 -11.89 -12.72 13.66
C GLY A 74 -11.80 -11.35 14.34
N ASN A 75 -10.62 -10.81 14.56
CA ASN A 75 -10.46 -9.49 15.14
C ASN A 75 -10.93 -8.42 14.16
N ARG A 76 -11.83 -7.57 14.61
CA ARG A 76 -12.35 -6.43 13.86
C ARG A 76 -11.47 -5.20 14.08
N MET A 77 -11.05 -4.56 12.97
CA MET A 77 -10.18 -3.39 13.01
C MET A 77 -10.69 -2.30 12.06
N TRP A 78 -10.41 -1.04 12.39
CA TRP A 78 -10.59 0.06 11.45
C TRP A 78 -9.39 0.10 10.50
N ASP A 79 -9.65 0.18 9.19
CA ASP A 79 -8.59 0.28 8.20
C ASP A 79 -8.15 1.74 8.00
N PHE A 80 -7.14 2.16 8.74
CA PHE A 80 -6.47 3.45 8.52
C PHE A 80 -5.34 3.37 7.49
N HIS A 81 -5.01 2.16 7.03
CA HIS A 81 -3.99 1.97 5.99
C HIS A 81 -4.56 2.25 4.59
N ASN A 82 -5.82 1.89 4.37
CA ASN A 82 -6.58 2.18 3.15
C ASN A 82 -5.86 1.76 1.86
N GLY A 83 -5.10 0.64 1.89
CA GLY A 83 -4.32 0.16 0.75
C GLY A 83 -3.37 1.22 0.16
N PHE A 84 -2.66 1.97 1.01
CA PHE A 84 -1.88 3.16 0.64
C PHE A 84 -2.70 4.23 -0.11
N GLY A 85 -3.98 4.39 0.25
CA GLY A 85 -4.88 5.36 -0.34
C GLY A 85 -5.63 4.88 -1.60
N SER A 86 -5.49 3.62 -2.00
CA SER A 86 -6.19 3.07 -3.16
C SER A 86 -7.65 2.70 -2.87
N MET A 87 -8.00 2.43 -1.61
CA MET A 87 -9.33 1.97 -1.18
C MET A 87 -10.23 3.10 -0.66
N VAL A 88 -10.16 4.29 -1.27
CA VAL A 88 -10.90 5.49 -0.84
C VAL A 88 -12.42 5.31 -0.77
N GLN A 89 -12.98 4.38 -1.54
CA GLN A 89 -14.41 4.04 -1.54
C GLN A 89 -14.78 3.00 -0.48
N GLY A 90 -13.81 2.47 0.28
CA GLY A 90 -13.98 1.38 1.23
C GLY A 90 -13.96 0.00 0.59
N HIS A 91 -13.83 -1.02 1.44
CA HIS A 91 -13.81 -2.42 1.03
C HIS A 91 -15.18 -2.91 0.57
N ALA A 92 -15.19 -3.87 -0.36
CA ALA A 92 -16.38 -4.56 -0.87
C ALA A 92 -17.51 -3.62 -1.33
N HIS A 93 -17.18 -2.48 -1.94
CA HIS A 93 -18.17 -1.52 -2.40
C HIS A 93 -19.10 -2.15 -3.47
N PRO A 94 -20.44 -2.17 -3.25
CA PRO A 94 -21.36 -2.96 -4.09
C PRO A 94 -21.38 -2.52 -5.55
N ALA A 95 -21.29 -1.23 -5.85
CA ALA A 95 -21.27 -0.75 -7.23
C ALA A 95 -19.99 -1.18 -7.98
N ILE A 96 -18.85 -1.26 -7.29
CA ILE A 96 -17.60 -1.77 -7.88
C ILE A 96 -17.72 -3.26 -8.14
N GLY A 97 -18.25 -4.02 -7.17
CA GLY A 97 -18.50 -5.45 -7.33
C GLY A 97 -19.39 -5.75 -8.54
N ALA A 98 -20.49 -5.02 -8.70
CA ALA A 98 -21.39 -5.16 -9.84
C ALA A 98 -20.71 -4.83 -11.19
N ALA A 99 -19.92 -3.76 -11.24
CA ALA A 99 -19.18 -3.37 -12.45
C ALA A 99 -18.12 -4.43 -12.84
N ILE A 100 -17.43 -5.01 -11.86
CA ILE A 100 -16.46 -6.08 -12.08
C ILE A 100 -17.16 -7.33 -12.63
N GLN A 101 -18.32 -7.73 -12.08
CA GLN A 101 -19.10 -8.88 -12.56
C GLN A 101 -19.58 -8.67 -13.99
N ASP A 102 -20.14 -7.49 -14.32
CA ASP A 102 -20.56 -7.16 -15.67
C ASP A 102 -19.40 -7.21 -16.67
N ARG A 103 -18.24 -6.65 -16.29
CA ARG A 103 -17.05 -6.68 -17.15
C ARG A 103 -16.48 -8.08 -17.30
N TYR A 104 -16.46 -8.86 -16.23
CA TYR A 104 -15.96 -10.24 -16.24
C TYR A 104 -16.73 -11.11 -17.24
N ALA A 105 -18.04 -10.95 -17.32
CA ALA A 105 -18.90 -11.67 -18.27
C ALA A 105 -18.57 -11.36 -19.75
N LYS A 106 -17.94 -10.22 -20.03
CA LYS A 106 -17.52 -9.79 -21.38
C LYS A 106 -16.05 -10.06 -21.69
N GLY A 107 -15.28 -10.54 -20.69
CA GLY A 107 -13.84 -10.72 -20.77
C GLY A 107 -13.07 -9.54 -20.20
N THR A 108 -11.91 -9.82 -19.60
CA THR A 108 -11.14 -8.84 -18.82
C THR A 108 -9.74 -8.55 -19.35
N HIS A 109 -9.23 -9.40 -20.24
CA HIS A 109 -7.86 -9.23 -20.77
C HIS A 109 -7.85 -9.38 -22.29
N PHE A 110 -7.65 -8.27 -22.97
CA PHE A 110 -7.54 -8.21 -24.42
C PHE A 110 -6.21 -7.54 -24.80
N ALA A 111 -5.55 -8.07 -25.81
CA ALA A 111 -4.42 -7.39 -26.45
C ALA A 111 -4.88 -6.25 -27.41
N ALA A 112 -6.05 -5.68 -27.16
CA ALA A 112 -6.69 -4.66 -27.98
C ALA A 112 -7.37 -3.60 -27.07
N PRO A 113 -7.57 -2.37 -27.59
CA PRO A 113 -8.24 -1.32 -26.83
C PRO A 113 -9.69 -1.70 -26.49
N THR A 114 -10.19 -1.13 -25.37
CA THR A 114 -11.58 -1.21 -24.96
C THR A 114 -12.13 0.18 -24.67
N GLU A 115 -13.45 0.34 -24.75
CA GLU A 115 -14.14 1.59 -24.45
C GLU A 115 -13.93 2.06 -23.00
N ASP A 116 -13.79 1.12 -22.05
CA ASP A 116 -13.57 1.45 -20.64
C ASP A 116 -12.33 2.35 -20.42
N ALA A 117 -11.24 2.10 -21.17
CA ALA A 117 -10.04 2.92 -21.09
C ALA A 117 -10.29 4.36 -21.57
N ILE A 118 -11.14 4.53 -22.59
CA ILE A 118 -11.54 5.85 -23.10
C ILE A 118 -12.38 6.57 -22.06
N ALA A 119 -13.41 5.93 -21.53
CA ALA A 119 -14.32 6.51 -20.52
C ALA A 119 -13.54 6.97 -19.26
N VAL A 120 -12.58 6.17 -18.81
CA VAL A 120 -11.72 6.57 -17.67
C VAL A 120 -10.83 7.76 -18.03
N ALA A 121 -10.23 7.80 -19.24
CA ALA A 121 -9.40 8.93 -19.66
C ALA A 121 -10.20 10.23 -19.79
N GLU A 122 -11.42 10.18 -20.29
CA GLU A 122 -12.33 11.31 -20.38
C GLU A 122 -12.67 11.88 -18.99
N GLU A 123 -12.98 11.02 -18.03
CA GLU A 123 -13.26 11.44 -16.65
C GLU A 123 -12.01 12.01 -15.95
N LEU A 124 -10.84 11.44 -16.18
CA LEU A 124 -9.58 11.97 -15.67
C LEU A 124 -9.27 13.34 -16.31
N ALA A 125 -9.47 13.50 -17.62
CA ALA A 125 -9.29 14.77 -18.31
C ALA A 125 -10.22 15.86 -17.75
N ARG A 126 -11.48 15.50 -17.50
CA ARG A 126 -12.47 16.39 -16.89
C ARG A 126 -12.07 16.85 -15.49
N ARG A 127 -11.49 15.98 -14.66
CA ARG A 127 -11.11 16.28 -13.27
C ARG A 127 -9.82 17.07 -13.17
N TRP A 128 -8.81 16.71 -13.94
CA TRP A 128 -7.45 17.27 -13.81
C TRP A 128 -7.09 18.30 -14.90
N GLY A 129 -7.93 18.46 -15.93
CA GLY A 129 -7.65 19.41 -17.01
C GLY A 129 -6.48 18.99 -17.92
N LEU A 130 -6.01 17.75 -17.86
CA LEU A 130 -4.96 17.20 -18.70
C LEU A 130 -5.59 16.48 -19.90
N PRO A 131 -5.25 16.82 -21.13
CA PRO A 131 -5.98 16.36 -22.31
C PRO A 131 -5.68 14.91 -22.73
N GLN A 132 -4.58 14.34 -22.29
CA GLN A 132 -4.14 13.01 -22.71
C GLN A 132 -3.59 12.19 -21.55
N TRP A 133 -3.92 10.89 -21.56
CA TRP A 133 -3.57 9.95 -20.50
C TRP A 133 -2.93 8.69 -21.06
N ARG A 134 -1.99 8.13 -20.30
CA ARG A 134 -1.37 6.82 -20.55
C ARG A 134 -1.54 5.98 -19.30
N TYR A 135 -1.86 4.71 -19.49
CA TYR A 135 -2.01 3.74 -18.41
C TYR A 135 -0.77 2.85 -18.30
N THR A 136 -0.46 2.48 -17.08
CA THR A 136 0.60 1.53 -16.71
C THR A 136 0.05 0.56 -15.67
N ASN A 137 0.76 -0.54 -15.39
CA ASN A 137 0.30 -1.54 -14.43
C ASN A 137 0.62 -1.17 -12.97
N SER A 138 1.51 -0.21 -12.76
CA SER A 138 1.93 0.20 -11.40
C SER A 138 2.39 1.65 -11.35
N GLY A 139 2.40 2.24 -10.13
CA GLY A 139 3.01 3.55 -9.91
C GLY A 139 4.51 3.59 -10.25
N SER A 140 5.22 2.48 -10.05
CA SER A 140 6.64 2.36 -10.43
C SER A 140 6.85 2.50 -11.93
N GLU A 141 6.02 1.87 -12.75
CA GLU A 141 6.06 2.05 -14.19
C GLU A 141 5.69 3.47 -14.60
N SER A 142 4.68 4.07 -13.98
CA SER A 142 4.27 5.45 -14.26
C SER A 142 5.38 6.45 -13.97
N THR A 143 6.07 6.33 -12.84
CA THR A 143 7.17 7.23 -12.48
C THR A 143 8.41 6.99 -13.36
N MET A 144 8.68 5.75 -13.73
CA MET A 144 9.75 5.40 -14.67
C MET A 144 9.49 6.05 -16.05
N ASP A 145 8.28 5.93 -16.57
CA ASP A 145 7.91 6.52 -17.86
C ASP A 145 7.92 8.05 -17.80
N ALA A 146 7.42 8.64 -16.71
CA ALA A 146 7.45 10.09 -16.53
C ALA A 146 8.88 10.65 -16.53
N ILE A 147 9.82 10.01 -15.84
CA ILE A 147 11.24 10.40 -15.82
C ILE A 147 11.87 10.22 -17.21
N ARG A 148 11.57 9.11 -17.89
CA ARG A 148 12.06 8.84 -19.25
C ARG A 148 11.58 9.91 -20.23
N ILE A 149 10.31 10.26 -20.21
CA ILE A 149 9.73 11.31 -21.05
C ILE A 149 10.33 12.68 -20.71
N ALA A 150 10.45 13.00 -19.41
CA ALA A 150 11.05 14.27 -18.97
C ALA A 150 12.49 14.42 -19.47
N ARG A 151 13.30 13.37 -19.36
CA ARG A 151 14.68 13.36 -19.88
C ARG A 151 14.73 13.53 -21.40
N ALA A 152 13.89 12.80 -22.13
CA ALA A 152 13.81 12.91 -23.58
C ALA A 152 13.38 14.30 -24.05
N PHE A 153 12.42 14.91 -23.35
CA PHE A 153 11.90 16.23 -23.69
C PHE A 153 12.89 17.36 -23.35
N THR A 154 13.58 17.27 -22.22
CA THR A 154 14.46 18.35 -21.72
C THR A 154 15.91 18.19 -22.14
N GLY A 155 16.35 17.02 -22.57
CA GLY A 155 17.76 16.66 -22.79
C GLY A 155 18.60 16.62 -21.50
N ARG A 156 17.96 16.53 -20.32
CA ARG A 156 18.62 16.52 -19.00
C ARG A 156 18.58 15.13 -18.38
N ASP A 157 19.69 14.68 -17.79
CA ASP A 157 19.78 13.36 -17.16
C ASP A 157 19.47 13.39 -15.67
N THR A 158 19.79 14.49 -14.99
CA THR A 158 19.68 14.60 -13.53
C THR A 158 18.24 14.73 -13.06
N VAL A 159 17.89 13.93 -12.05
CA VAL A 159 16.59 13.96 -11.37
C VAL A 159 16.82 14.33 -9.91
N MET A 160 16.04 15.29 -9.39
CA MET A 160 16.02 15.63 -7.98
C MET A 160 14.80 14.98 -7.33
N LYS A 161 15.00 14.37 -6.17
CA LYS A 161 13.92 13.87 -5.31
C LYS A 161 14.12 14.31 -3.86
N ILE A 162 13.04 14.33 -3.09
CA ILE A 162 13.07 14.64 -1.66
C ILE A 162 13.59 13.40 -0.92
N PHE A 163 14.52 13.59 0.00
CA PHE A 163 15.06 12.54 0.87
C PHE A 163 13.93 11.88 1.67
N GLY A 164 13.95 10.55 1.79
CA GLY A 164 12.92 9.77 2.47
C GLY A 164 11.62 9.56 1.67
N SER A 165 11.46 10.20 0.50
CA SER A 165 10.25 10.00 -0.32
C SER A 165 10.34 8.72 -1.15
N TYR A 166 9.20 8.03 -1.31
CA TYR A 166 9.05 6.84 -2.14
C TYR A 166 8.34 7.18 -3.45
N HIS A 167 8.94 6.81 -4.57
CA HIS A 167 8.41 7.06 -5.93
C HIS A 167 8.37 5.82 -6.81
N GLY A 168 8.30 4.64 -6.25
CA GLY A 168 8.31 3.37 -6.95
C GLY A 168 9.59 2.57 -6.74
N HIS A 169 9.65 1.40 -7.34
CA HIS A 169 10.68 0.38 -7.10
C HIS A 169 11.54 0.17 -8.36
N HIS A 170 12.11 1.25 -8.90
CA HIS A 170 13.07 1.20 -10.02
C HIS A 170 14.33 2.01 -9.70
N ASP A 171 15.46 1.66 -10.30
CA ASP A 171 16.80 2.13 -9.94
C ASP A 171 16.93 3.66 -9.85
N THR A 172 16.27 4.40 -10.74
CA THR A 172 16.38 5.87 -10.76
C THR A 172 15.86 6.52 -9.48
N VAL A 173 14.93 5.91 -8.77
CA VAL A 173 14.25 6.50 -7.60
C VAL A 173 14.48 5.73 -6.30
N MET A 174 15.14 4.56 -6.35
CA MET A 174 15.44 3.71 -5.18
C MET A 174 16.63 4.23 -4.35
N VAL A 175 16.90 5.51 -4.37
CA VAL A 175 17.93 6.16 -3.56
C VAL A 175 17.30 6.92 -2.41
N SER A 176 17.98 6.93 -1.24
CA SER A 176 17.57 7.74 -0.07
C SER A 176 16.09 7.54 0.34
N ILE A 177 15.62 6.29 0.39
CA ILE A 177 14.25 5.94 0.78
C ILE A 177 14.11 5.80 2.29
N GLY A 178 15.13 5.26 2.96
CA GLY A 178 15.19 5.14 4.41
C GLY A 178 15.67 6.43 5.06
N VAL A 179 15.10 6.75 6.23
CA VAL A 179 15.66 7.74 7.16
C VAL A 179 16.43 6.90 8.18
N GLU A 180 17.75 6.98 8.17
CA GLU A 180 18.57 6.39 9.22
C GLU A 180 18.47 7.24 10.50
#